data_73a49d7d9e9f5b054fbed02498baaee9
#
_entry.id   73a49d7d9e9f5b054fbed02498baaee9
#
_cell.length_a   1.000
_cell.length_b   1.000
_cell.length_c   1.000
_cell.angle_alpha   90.00
_cell.angle_beta   90.00
_cell.angle_gamma   90.00
#
_symmetry.space_group_name_H-M   'P 1'
#
loop_
_entity.id
_entity.type
_entity.pdbx_description
1 polymer ?
#
loop_
_entity_poly.entity_id
_entity_poly.type
_entity_poly.pdbx_seq_one_letter_code
_entity_poly.pdbx_strand_id
1 'polypeptide(L)'
;MNTRLTVQAVAAFNAGKIEQSGLLFWRAAHFAPSYYSLHNYAVYLSDNALYIPIGGGKYAAIKKQPSILYYLKRAQHLATIPHWKNEAALGNACYLQRRPNEALAYFEQAALHGYKETLAHFKMGLCYLQKREDAAARDCFWAAYQAEANPVRKSSYLWQCVQCGVLLKAQSPALYGQFKQQLERIVQDYPLMGLEAQDMAALELLNGIDAAFWFEDYEEILHLSKVLLQLGLSYMLTADERRMVDTAQALQSHLGQPDARFRAEYRQGLEQDARTLYFQIWQDSDYFELP
;
A
#
# COMPACT_ATOMS: atom_id res chain seq x y z
N MET A 1 -1.56 -36.73 -6.11
CA MET A 1 -0.17 -36.40 -5.70
C MET A 1 0.07 -34.90 -5.66
N ASN A 2 -0.44 -34.13 -6.61
CA ASN A 2 -0.23 -32.68 -6.75
C ASN A 2 -0.79 -31.83 -5.62
N THR A 3 -2.01 -32.12 -5.21
CA THR A 3 -2.72 -31.45 -4.11
C THR A 3 -1.93 -31.52 -2.81
N ARG A 4 -1.32 -32.68 -2.52
CA ARG A 4 -0.57 -32.91 -1.29
C ARG A 4 0.68 -32.03 -1.18
N LEU A 5 1.45 -31.85 -2.26
CA LEU A 5 2.64 -30.98 -2.26
C LEU A 5 2.27 -29.51 -2.05
N THR A 6 1.21 -29.03 -2.71
CA THR A 6 0.74 -27.66 -2.56
C THR A 6 0.27 -27.39 -1.12
N VAL A 7 -0.54 -28.29 -0.54
CA VAL A 7 -0.98 -28.17 0.86
C VAL A 7 0.19 -28.18 1.83
N GLN A 8 1.18 -29.08 1.61
CA GLN A 8 2.39 -29.12 2.45
C GLN A 8 3.24 -27.85 2.32
N ALA A 9 3.31 -27.27 1.12
CA ALA A 9 4.03 -26.03 0.89
C ALA A 9 3.41 -24.84 1.63
N VAL A 10 2.08 -24.68 1.55
CA VAL A 10 1.34 -23.64 2.29
C VAL A 10 1.49 -23.84 3.80
N ALA A 11 1.35 -25.07 4.29
CA ALA A 11 1.54 -25.38 5.71
C ALA A 11 2.96 -25.05 6.20
N ALA A 12 3.98 -25.34 5.40
CA ALA A 12 5.36 -24.99 5.73
C ALA A 12 5.59 -23.47 5.73
N PHE A 13 4.96 -22.75 4.80
CA PHE A 13 5.00 -21.27 4.75
C PHE A 13 4.39 -20.68 6.04
N ASN A 14 3.19 -21.09 6.38
CA ASN A 14 2.48 -20.62 7.58
C ASN A 14 3.22 -20.96 8.89
N ALA A 15 4.05 -22.01 8.87
CA ALA A 15 4.93 -22.38 9.99
C ALA A 15 6.28 -21.64 9.99
N GLY A 16 6.47 -20.64 9.11
CA GLY A 16 7.71 -19.86 8.99
C GLY A 16 8.89 -20.62 8.36
N LYS A 17 8.65 -21.81 7.81
CA LYS A 17 9.68 -22.65 7.14
C LYS A 17 9.84 -22.26 5.68
N ILE A 18 10.31 -21.05 5.45
CA ILE A 18 10.28 -20.39 4.12
C ILE A 18 11.03 -21.17 3.05
N GLU A 19 12.27 -21.61 3.32
CA GLU A 19 13.07 -22.38 2.34
C GLU A 19 12.42 -23.72 1.99
N GLN A 20 11.91 -24.44 2.99
CA GLN A 20 11.21 -25.70 2.77
C GLN A 20 9.93 -25.49 1.94
N SER A 21 9.18 -24.45 2.24
CA SER A 21 8.00 -24.04 1.48
C SER A 21 8.35 -23.78 0.01
N GLY A 22 9.40 -23.00 -0.24
CA GLY A 22 9.87 -22.67 -1.60
C GLY A 22 10.22 -23.91 -2.43
N LEU A 23 10.93 -24.85 -1.83
CA LEU A 23 11.26 -26.12 -2.49
C LEU A 23 10.00 -26.95 -2.83
N LEU A 24 9.03 -27.00 -1.93
CA LEU A 24 7.77 -27.71 -2.14
C LEU A 24 6.92 -27.05 -3.23
N PHE A 25 6.79 -25.71 -3.21
CA PHE A 25 6.11 -24.97 -4.28
C PHE A 25 6.77 -25.18 -5.62
N TRP A 26 8.10 -25.09 -5.68
CA TRP A 26 8.86 -25.35 -6.91
C TRP A 26 8.59 -26.75 -7.45
N ARG A 27 8.68 -27.78 -6.60
CA ARG A 27 8.40 -29.17 -6.99
C ARG A 27 6.97 -29.34 -7.50
N ALA A 28 6.00 -28.77 -6.82
CA ALA A 28 4.59 -28.83 -7.23
C ALA A 28 4.40 -28.20 -8.61
N ALA A 29 4.97 -27.01 -8.85
CA ALA A 29 4.85 -26.29 -10.12
C ALA A 29 5.54 -26.96 -11.31
N HIS A 30 6.67 -27.67 -11.09
CA HIS A 30 7.47 -28.26 -12.17
C HIS A 30 7.09 -29.71 -12.48
N PHE A 31 6.87 -30.53 -11.47
CA PHE A 31 6.60 -31.95 -11.67
C PHE A 31 5.11 -32.29 -11.79
N ALA A 32 4.25 -31.37 -11.35
CA ALA A 32 2.82 -31.60 -11.34
C ALA A 32 2.05 -30.31 -11.54
N PRO A 33 2.22 -29.62 -12.69
CA PRO A 33 1.61 -28.33 -12.92
C PRO A 33 0.08 -28.42 -12.89
N SER A 34 -0.51 -27.57 -12.08
CA SER A 34 -1.94 -27.32 -11.97
C SER A 34 -2.14 -25.84 -11.76
N TYR A 35 -3.40 -25.36 -11.86
CA TYR A 35 -3.72 -23.99 -11.48
C TYR A 35 -3.12 -23.62 -10.11
N TYR A 36 -3.47 -24.39 -9.08
CA TYR A 36 -3.04 -24.12 -7.70
C TYR A 36 -1.53 -24.14 -7.50
N SER A 37 -0.85 -25.11 -8.10
CA SER A 37 0.60 -25.23 -7.94
C SER A 37 1.36 -24.10 -8.60
N LEU A 38 0.94 -23.65 -9.77
CA LEU A 38 1.57 -22.55 -10.51
C LEU A 38 1.25 -21.20 -9.87
N HIS A 39 -0.02 -20.98 -9.49
CA HIS A 39 -0.46 -19.77 -8.82
C HIS A 39 0.30 -19.59 -7.50
N ASN A 40 0.25 -20.58 -6.62
CA ASN A 40 0.89 -20.49 -5.30
C ASN A 40 2.42 -20.37 -5.40
N TYR A 41 3.05 -20.98 -6.39
CA TYR A 41 4.48 -20.78 -6.60
C TYR A 41 4.78 -19.34 -7.04
N ALA A 42 3.94 -18.74 -7.88
CA ALA A 42 4.09 -17.35 -8.29
C ALA A 42 3.88 -16.39 -7.10
N VAL A 43 2.87 -16.64 -6.25
CA VAL A 43 2.64 -15.89 -5.01
C VAL A 43 3.84 -16.00 -4.09
N TYR A 44 4.34 -17.21 -3.85
CA TYR A 44 5.56 -17.42 -3.06
C TYR A 44 6.75 -16.62 -3.59
N LEU A 45 6.95 -16.61 -4.91
CA LEU A 45 8.03 -15.83 -5.56
C LEU A 45 7.83 -14.32 -5.36
N SER A 46 6.57 -13.86 -5.27
CA SER A 46 6.24 -12.46 -5.04
C SER A 46 6.57 -12.02 -3.62
N ASP A 47 6.10 -12.77 -2.62
CA ASP A 47 6.31 -12.48 -1.20
C ASP A 47 7.77 -12.57 -0.80
N ASN A 48 8.52 -13.46 -1.44
CA ASN A 48 9.94 -13.65 -1.21
C ASN A 48 10.82 -12.96 -2.28
N ALA A 49 10.24 -12.17 -3.15
CA ALA A 49 10.98 -11.17 -3.92
C ALA A 49 11.41 -10.07 -2.95
N LEU A 50 12.46 -10.36 -2.18
CA LEU A 50 13.08 -9.47 -1.24
C LEU A 50 13.30 -8.10 -1.87
N TYR A 51 12.52 -7.13 -1.42
CA TYR A 51 12.84 -5.74 -1.65
C TYR A 51 14.05 -5.42 -0.79
N ILE A 52 15.20 -5.30 -1.43
CA ILE A 52 16.43 -4.89 -0.73
C ILE A 52 16.36 -3.36 -0.60
N PRO A 53 16.40 -2.80 0.61
CA PRO A 53 16.54 -1.37 0.77
C PRO A 53 17.88 -0.91 0.19
N ILE A 54 17.81 -0.01 -0.80
CA ILE A 54 18.99 0.57 -1.47
C ILE A 54 19.35 1.96 -0.96
N GLY A 55 18.72 2.39 0.15
CA GLY A 55 18.91 3.71 0.77
C GLY A 55 17.95 4.78 0.26
N GLY A 56 17.74 5.85 1.03
CA GLY A 56 16.85 6.97 0.67
C GLY A 56 15.39 6.57 0.46
N GLY A 57 14.86 5.61 1.24
CA GLY A 57 13.50 5.12 1.09
C GLY A 57 13.23 4.31 -0.19
N LYS A 58 14.28 4.02 -0.98
CA LYS A 58 14.17 3.24 -2.22
C LYS A 58 14.48 1.77 -1.98
N TYR A 59 13.79 0.90 -2.70
CA TYR A 59 13.96 -0.55 -2.65
C TYR A 59 14.16 -1.10 -4.06
N ALA A 60 15.07 -2.04 -4.22
CA ALA A 60 15.27 -2.76 -5.47
C ALA A 60 14.52 -4.09 -5.43
N ALA A 61 13.58 -4.29 -6.36
CA ALA A 61 13.01 -5.61 -6.59
C ALA A 61 14.08 -6.52 -7.22
N ILE A 62 14.34 -7.66 -6.60
CA ILE A 62 15.19 -8.67 -7.22
C ILE A 62 14.50 -9.12 -8.52
N LYS A 63 15.28 -9.34 -9.59
CA LYS A 63 14.88 -9.65 -10.98
C LYS A 63 14.06 -10.94 -11.16
N LYS A 64 13.07 -11.23 -10.29
CA LYS A 64 12.20 -12.41 -10.37
C LYS A 64 10.85 -12.12 -11.05
N GLN A 65 10.54 -10.88 -11.34
CA GLN A 65 9.22 -10.45 -11.88
C GLN A 65 8.80 -11.15 -13.21
N PRO A 66 9.69 -11.37 -14.19
CA PRO A 66 9.28 -12.09 -15.40
C PRO A 66 8.81 -13.53 -15.14
N SER A 67 9.41 -14.18 -14.14
CA SER A 67 9.04 -15.55 -13.75
C SER A 67 7.66 -15.58 -13.09
N ILE A 68 7.33 -14.59 -12.25
CA ILE A 68 6.02 -14.48 -11.59
C ILE A 68 4.92 -14.39 -12.65
N LEU A 69 5.04 -13.45 -13.57
CA LEU A 69 4.04 -13.27 -14.63
C LEU A 69 3.88 -14.51 -15.52
N TYR A 70 4.98 -15.22 -15.83
CA TYR A 70 4.95 -16.47 -16.56
C TYR A 70 4.11 -17.54 -15.83
N TYR A 71 4.35 -17.77 -14.54
CA TYR A 71 3.62 -18.78 -13.77
C TYR A 71 2.15 -18.41 -13.60
N LEU A 72 1.82 -17.14 -13.34
CA LEU A 72 0.43 -16.67 -13.21
C LEU A 72 -0.35 -16.82 -14.51
N LYS A 73 0.24 -16.45 -15.67
CA LYS A 73 -0.39 -16.65 -16.98
C LYS A 73 -0.60 -18.12 -17.28
N ARG A 74 0.37 -18.95 -16.96
CA ARG A 74 0.24 -20.40 -17.14
C ARG A 74 -0.82 -21.00 -16.21
N ALA A 75 -0.92 -20.51 -14.97
CA ALA A 75 -2.01 -20.88 -14.06
C ALA A 75 -3.37 -20.50 -14.65
N GLN A 76 -3.51 -19.29 -15.17
CA GLN A 76 -4.75 -18.83 -15.83
C GLN A 76 -5.18 -19.74 -16.97
N HIS A 77 -4.24 -20.22 -17.78
CA HIS A 77 -4.55 -21.16 -18.87
C HIS A 77 -5.02 -22.54 -18.39
N LEU A 78 -4.62 -22.95 -17.19
CA LEU A 78 -5.04 -24.22 -16.58
C LEU A 78 -6.30 -24.08 -15.73
N ALA A 79 -6.77 -22.87 -15.46
CA ALA A 79 -7.97 -22.60 -14.72
C ALA A 79 -9.20 -22.99 -15.54
N THR A 80 -10.12 -23.76 -14.95
CA THR A 80 -11.41 -24.11 -15.56
C THR A 80 -12.48 -23.06 -15.32
N ILE A 81 -12.28 -22.22 -14.31
CA ILE A 81 -13.13 -21.08 -13.94
C ILE A 81 -12.26 -19.88 -13.65
N PRO A 82 -12.76 -18.66 -13.79
CA PRO A 82 -12.05 -17.46 -13.37
C PRO A 82 -11.74 -17.48 -11.87
N HIS A 83 -10.54 -17.05 -11.50
CA HIS A 83 -10.10 -16.97 -10.12
C HIS A 83 -9.59 -15.55 -9.81
N TRP A 84 -10.34 -14.79 -9.02
CA TRP A 84 -9.99 -13.42 -8.70
C TRP A 84 -8.60 -13.26 -8.07
N LYS A 85 -8.13 -14.24 -7.29
CA LYS A 85 -6.79 -14.21 -6.69
C LYS A 85 -5.69 -14.20 -7.75
N ASN A 86 -5.85 -15.04 -8.79
CA ASN A 86 -4.88 -15.07 -9.88
C ASN A 86 -4.92 -13.79 -10.71
N GLU A 87 -6.10 -13.24 -10.93
CA GLU A 87 -6.28 -11.98 -11.66
C GLU A 87 -5.70 -10.80 -10.88
N ALA A 88 -5.96 -10.71 -9.58
CA ALA A 88 -5.36 -9.70 -8.71
C ALA A 88 -3.83 -9.82 -8.67
N ALA A 89 -3.28 -11.05 -8.60
CA ALA A 89 -1.84 -11.29 -8.65
C ALA A 89 -1.24 -10.89 -10.01
N LEU A 90 -1.92 -11.16 -11.13
CA LEU A 90 -1.54 -10.68 -12.47
C LEU A 90 -1.55 -9.16 -12.54
N GLY A 91 -2.57 -8.52 -11.99
CA GLY A 91 -2.67 -7.07 -11.88
C GLY A 91 -1.48 -6.48 -11.13
N ASN A 92 -1.16 -7.03 -9.96
CA ASN A 92 -0.02 -6.63 -9.16
C ASN A 92 1.31 -6.81 -9.93
N ALA A 93 1.52 -7.96 -10.58
CA ALA A 93 2.73 -8.23 -11.35
C ALA A 93 2.89 -7.26 -12.54
N CYS A 94 1.82 -6.93 -13.24
CA CYS A 94 1.81 -5.93 -14.32
C CYS A 94 2.09 -4.52 -13.78
N TYR A 95 1.48 -4.14 -12.67
CA TYR A 95 1.71 -2.86 -12.01
C TYR A 95 3.20 -2.66 -11.66
N LEU A 96 3.82 -3.67 -11.02
CA LEU A 96 5.24 -3.64 -10.67
C LEU A 96 6.15 -3.55 -11.89
N GLN A 97 5.73 -4.10 -13.03
CA GLN A 97 6.44 -4.00 -14.32
C GLN A 97 6.16 -2.68 -15.07
N ARG A 98 5.49 -1.72 -14.45
CA ARG A 98 5.12 -0.45 -15.08
C ARG A 98 4.21 -0.61 -16.32
N ARG A 99 3.31 -1.58 -16.26
CA ARG A 99 2.30 -1.87 -17.30
C ARG A 99 0.88 -1.58 -16.77
N PRO A 100 0.57 -0.32 -16.43
CA PRO A 100 -0.64 0.02 -15.68
C PRO A 100 -1.94 -0.28 -16.46
N ASN A 101 -1.95 -0.23 -17.78
CA ASN A 101 -3.14 -0.56 -18.57
C ASN A 101 -3.51 -2.04 -18.45
N GLU A 102 -2.51 -2.94 -18.46
CA GLU A 102 -2.76 -4.37 -18.27
C GLU A 102 -3.14 -4.66 -16.82
N ALA A 103 -2.50 -3.98 -15.87
CA ALA A 103 -2.83 -4.10 -14.45
C ALA A 103 -4.30 -3.69 -14.20
N LEU A 104 -4.77 -2.57 -14.76
CA LEU A 104 -6.16 -2.13 -14.68
C LEU A 104 -7.11 -3.22 -15.16
N ALA A 105 -6.88 -3.76 -16.37
CA ALA A 105 -7.74 -4.80 -16.93
C ALA A 105 -7.84 -6.04 -16.02
N TYR A 106 -6.72 -6.44 -15.39
CA TYR A 106 -6.73 -7.57 -14.46
C TYR A 106 -7.44 -7.24 -13.14
N PHE A 107 -7.30 -6.03 -12.59
CA PHE A 107 -8.04 -5.64 -11.38
C PHE A 107 -9.54 -5.50 -11.63
N GLU A 108 -9.95 -5.02 -12.79
CA GLU A 108 -11.36 -5.01 -13.22
C GLU A 108 -11.93 -6.43 -13.31
N GLN A 109 -11.19 -7.37 -13.92
CA GLN A 109 -11.62 -8.77 -13.97
C GLN A 109 -11.68 -9.39 -12.58
N ALA A 110 -10.68 -9.15 -11.74
CA ALA A 110 -10.67 -9.63 -10.36
C ALA A 110 -11.90 -9.12 -9.57
N ALA A 111 -12.27 -7.85 -9.73
CA ALA A 111 -13.45 -7.28 -9.10
C ALA A 111 -14.74 -7.98 -9.56
N LEU A 112 -14.88 -8.26 -10.85
CA LEU A 112 -16.03 -9.01 -11.40
C LEU A 112 -16.13 -10.43 -10.86
N HIS A 113 -15.00 -11.03 -10.47
CA HIS A 113 -14.95 -12.42 -9.98
C HIS A 113 -14.87 -12.52 -8.44
N GLY A 114 -15.15 -11.42 -7.72
CA GLY A 114 -15.30 -11.43 -6.27
C GLY A 114 -14.10 -10.89 -5.48
N TYR A 115 -13.15 -10.23 -6.14
CA TYR A 115 -12.13 -9.48 -5.41
C TYR A 115 -12.79 -8.32 -4.65
N LYS A 116 -12.30 -8.08 -3.45
CA LYS A 116 -12.86 -7.08 -2.54
C LYS A 116 -12.90 -5.70 -3.21
N GLU A 117 -14.08 -5.11 -3.30
CA GLU A 117 -14.33 -3.86 -4.03
C GLU A 117 -13.40 -2.73 -3.57
N THR A 118 -13.22 -2.58 -2.25
CA THR A 118 -12.33 -1.57 -1.67
C THR A 118 -10.89 -1.73 -2.16
N LEU A 119 -10.39 -2.97 -2.20
CA LEU A 119 -9.03 -3.27 -2.65
C LEU A 119 -8.89 -3.11 -4.17
N ALA A 120 -9.90 -3.53 -4.94
CA ALA A 120 -9.91 -3.34 -6.38
C ALA A 120 -9.82 -1.85 -6.75
N HIS A 121 -10.67 -1.01 -6.17
CA HIS A 121 -10.63 0.43 -6.37
C HIS A 121 -9.30 1.05 -5.96
N PHE A 122 -8.76 0.65 -4.82
CA PHE A 122 -7.46 1.13 -4.38
C PHE A 122 -6.34 0.77 -5.38
N LYS A 123 -6.28 -0.48 -5.84
CA LYS A 123 -5.28 -0.94 -6.82
C LYS A 123 -5.44 -0.23 -8.17
N MET A 124 -6.66 -0.01 -8.64
CA MET A 124 -6.94 0.77 -9.85
C MET A 124 -6.48 2.23 -9.69
N GLY A 125 -6.72 2.84 -8.53
CA GLY A 125 -6.23 4.18 -8.21
C GLY A 125 -4.70 4.29 -8.35
N LEU A 126 -3.95 3.30 -7.82
CA LEU A 126 -2.49 3.24 -7.98
C LEU A 126 -2.07 3.12 -9.46
N CYS A 127 -2.81 2.38 -10.27
CA CYS A 127 -2.54 2.28 -11.71
C CYS A 127 -2.74 3.62 -12.41
N TYR A 128 -3.80 4.35 -12.07
CA TYR A 128 -4.06 5.69 -12.62
C TYR A 128 -2.98 6.70 -12.20
N LEU A 129 -2.46 6.62 -10.96
CA LEU A 129 -1.30 7.43 -10.55
C LEU A 129 -0.06 7.17 -11.42
N GLN A 130 0.23 5.90 -11.73
CA GLN A 130 1.33 5.56 -12.65
C GLN A 130 1.13 6.15 -14.05
N LYS A 131 -0.12 6.25 -14.51
CA LYS A 131 -0.48 6.86 -15.80
C LYS A 131 -0.49 8.40 -15.75
N ARG A 132 -0.34 9.00 -14.58
CA ARG A 132 -0.51 10.44 -14.32
C ARG A 132 -1.95 10.93 -14.59
N GLU A 133 -2.90 10.06 -14.43
CA GLU A 133 -4.35 10.34 -14.51
C GLU A 133 -4.87 10.60 -13.08
N ASP A 134 -4.37 11.67 -12.47
CA ASP A 134 -4.52 11.95 -11.03
C ASP A 134 -6.01 12.14 -10.62
N ALA A 135 -6.86 12.63 -11.53
CA ALA A 135 -8.30 12.76 -11.28
C ALA A 135 -8.99 11.39 -11.19
N ALA A 136 -8.70 10.47 -12.12
CA ALA A 136 -9.23 9.12 -12.12
C ALA A 136 -8.70 8.32 -10.90
N ALA A 137 -7.43 8.55 -10.52
CA ALA A 137 -6.86 7.97 -9.31
C ALA A 137 -7.64 8.41 -8.06
N ARG A 138 -7.90 9.71 -7.91
CA ARG A 138 -8.68 10.25 -6.80
C ARG A 138 -10.08 9.64 -6.73
N ASP A 139 -10.76 9.51 -7.87
CA ASP A 139 -12.11 8.97 -7.92
C ASP A 139 -12.13 7.49 -7.49
N CYS A 140 -11.12 6.71 -7.88
CA CYS A 140 -10.94 5.34 -7.41
C CYS A 140 -10.67 5.26 -5.90
N PHE A 141 -9.77 6.09 -5.36
CA PHE A 141 -9.50 6.13 -3.91
C PHE A 141 -10.71 6.57 -3.11
N TRP A 142 -11.50 7.50 -3.66
CA TRP A 142 -12.76 7.93 -3.06
C TRP A 142 -13.78 6.79 -3.01
N ALA A 143 -13.92 6.00 -4.08
CA ALA A 143 -14.77 4.83 -4.09
C ALA A 143 -14.31 3.78 -3.04
N ALA A 144 -12.99 3.54 -2.94
CA ALA A 144 -12.43 2.68 -1.91
C ALA A 144 -12.75 3.19 -0.49
N TYR A 145 -12.60 4.51 -0.25
CA TYR A 145 -12.95 5.16 1.01
C TYR A 145 -14.42 4.95 1.38
N GLN A 146 -15.33 5.13 0.43
CA GLN A 146 -16.76 4.99 0.69
C GLN A 146 -17.16 3.56 1.03
N ALA A 147 -16.55 2.56 0.39
CA ALA A 147 -16.84 1.15 0.59
C ALA A 147 -16.12 0.52 1.80
N GLU A 148 -15.13 1.19 2.40
CA GLU A 148 -14.33 0.64 3.50
C GLU A 148 -15.01 0.84 4.85
N ALA A 149 -15.02 -0.21 5.67
CA ALA A 149 -15.56 -0.18 7.03
C ALA A 149 -14.46 0.04 8.11
N ASN A 150 -13.24 -0.47 7.84
CA ASN A 150 -12.14 -0.36 8.80
C ASN A 150 -11.63 1.09 8.87
N PRO A 151 -11.62 1.75 10.05
CA PRO A 151 -11.29 3.16 10.19
C PRO A 151 -9.86 3.49 9.76
N VAL A 152 -8.89 2.61 10.02
CA VAL A 152 -7.49 2.83 9.65
C VAL A 152 -7.31 2.76 8.14
N ARG A 153 -7.84 1.73 7.46
CA ARG A 153 -7.81 1.64 6.00
C ARG A 153 -8.58 2.79 5.34
N LYS A 154 -9.68 3.18 5.94
CA LYS A 154 -10.48 4.32 5.48
C LYS A 154 -9.67 5.62 5.51
N SER A 155 -8.86 5.83 6.54
CA SER A 155 -7.92 6.95 6.63
C SER A 155 -6.89 6.91 5.50
N SER A 156 -6.26 5.76 5.26
CA SER A 156 -5.31 5.58 4.15
C SER A 156 -5.89 5.96 2.79
N TYR A 157 -7.11 5.53 2.49
CA TYR A 157 -7.74 5.86 1.20
C TYR A 157 -8.05 7.35 1.10
N LEU A 158 -8.48 7.96 2.20
CA LEU A 158 -8.74 9.40 2.24
C LEU A 158 -7.46 10.22 2.10
N TRP A 159 -6.35 9.76 2.70
CA TRP A 159 -5.03 10.34 2.49
C TRP A 159 -4.64 10.33 1.00
N GLN A 160 -4.85 9.21 0.29
CA GLN A 160 -4.59 9.14 -1.16
C GLN A 160 -5.45 10.17 -1.94
N CYS A 161 -6.70 10.40 -1.53
CA CYS A 161 -7.54 11.44 -2.13
C CYS A 161 -6.96 12.85 -1.89
N VAL A 162 -6.45 13.11 -0.70
CA VAL A 162 -5.78 14.39 -0.35
C VAL A 162 -4.54 14.58 -1.22
N GLN A 163 -3.69 13.56 -1.33
CA GLN A 163 -2.49 13.60 -2.19
C GLN A 163 -2.84 13.87 -3.66
N CYS A 164 -3.87 13.20 -4.21
CA CYS A 164 -4.34 13.48 -5.56
C CYS A 164 -4.82 14.93 -5.73
N GLY A 165 -5.49 15.47 -4.72
CA GLY A 165 -5.88 16.89 -4.71
C GLY A 165 -4.69 17.82 -4.83
N VAL A 166 -3.58 17.49 -4.16
CA VAL A 166 -2.33 18.22 -4.26
C VAL A 166 -1.72 18.12 -5.65
N LEU A 167 -1.64 16.91 -6.22
CA LEU A 167 -1.11 16.67 -7.58
C LEU A 167 -1.89 17.44 -8.64
N LEU A 168 -3.20 17.54 -8.48
CA LEU A 168 -4.11 18.30 -9.34
C LEU A 168 -4.05 19.82 -9.13
N LYS A 169 -3.26 20.30 -8.13
CA LYS A 169 -3.27 21.69 -7.67
C LYS A 169 -4.68 22.17 -7.27
N ALA A 170 -5.53 21.25 -6.88
CA ALA A 170 -6.92 21.44 -6.46
C ALA A 170 -7.07 20.96 -5.01
N GLN A 171 -6.43 21.68 -4.09
CA GLN A 171 -6.51 21.38 -2.66
C GLN A 171 -7.96 21.50 -2.18
N SER A 172 -8.44 20.49 -1.46
CA SER A 172 -9.79 20.48 -0.89
C SER A 172 -9.72 20.56 0.63
N PRO A 173 -9.97 21.72 1.23
CA PRO A 173 -10.05 21.84 2.69
C PRO A 173 -11.10 20.90 3.30
N ALA A 174 -12.17 20.59 2.55
CA ALA A 174 -13.19 19.67 3.00
C ALA A 174 -12.67 18.22 3.12
N LEU A 175 -11.88 17.75 2.16
CA LEU A 175 -11.21 16.42 2.23
C LEU A 175 -10.20 16.38 3.38
N TYR A 176 -9.43 17.43 3.54
CA TYR A 176 -8.49 17.55 4.67
C TYR A 176 -9.23 17.53 6.01
N GLY A 177 -10.33 18.27 6.15
CA GLY A 177 -11.15 18.25 7.36
C GLY A 177 -11.71 16.85 7.67
N GLN A 178 -12.16 16.11 6.65
CA GLN A 178 -12.59 14.72 6.83
C GLN A 178 -11.43 13.81 7.25
N PHE A 179 -10.24 14.01 6.68
CA PHE A 179 -9.05 13.26 7.07
C PHE A 179 -8.68 13.50 8.54
N LYS A 180 -8.67 14.75 9.00
CA LYS A 180 -8.47 15.09 10.42
C LYS A 180 -9.46 14.35 11.34
N GLN A 181 -10.75 14.34 10.99
CA GLN A 181 -11.76 13.61 11.77
C GLN A 181 -11.49 12.11 11.84
N GLN A 182 -10.93 11.49 10.77
CA GLN A 182 -10.54 10.07 10.82
C GLN A 182 -9.31 9.88 11.73
N LEU A 183 -8.34 10.79 11.71
CA LEU A 183 -7.17 10.73 12.60
C LEU A 183 -7.58 10.85 14.08
N GLU A 184 -8.50 11.75 14.41
CA GLU A 184 -9.04 11.86 15.78
C GLU A 184 -9.66 10.54 16.26
N ARG A 185 -10.43 9.86 15.42
CA ARG A 185 -10.99 8.52 15.74
C ARG A 185 -9.89 7.47 15.93
N ILE A 186 -8.89 7.47 15.08
CA ILE A 186 -7.74 6.57 15.20
C ILE A 186 -7.04 6.80 16.54
N VAL A 187 -6.80 8.04 16.93
CA VAL A 187 -6.18 8.35 18.24
C VAL A 187 -7.01 7.83 19.40
N GLN A 188 -8.35 8.00 19.35
CA GLN A 188 -9.26 7.52 20.40
C GLN A 188 -9.26 5.99 20.50
N ASP A 189 -9.24 5.30 19.37
CA ASP A 189 -9.35 3.84 19.31
C ASP A 189 -7.99 3.15 19.47
N TYR A 190 -6.87 3.88 19.31
CA TYR A 190 -5.50 3.33 19.30
C TYR A 190 -5.19 2.38 20.46
N PRO A 191 -5.52 2.71 21.73
CA PRO A 191 -5.22 1.84 22.86
C PRO A 191 -5.98 0.50 22.84
N LEU A 192 -7.06 0.41 22.06
CA LEU A 192 -7.92 -0.76 21.93
C LEU A 192 -7.56 -1.62 20.71
N MET A 193 -6.65 -1.14 19.86
CA MET A 193 -6.24 -1.84 18.65
C MET A 193 -5.24 -2.95 18.94
N GLY A 194 -5.26 -4.02 18.14
CA GLY A 194 -4.19 -5.02 18.11
C GLY A 194 -2.91 -4.46 17.49
N LEU A 195 -1.77 -5.08 17.74
CA LEU A 195 -0.42 -4.59 17.35
C LEU A 195 -0.34 -4.20 15.87
N GLU A 196 -0.79 -5.06 14.96
CA GLU A 196 -0.77 -4.78 13.51
C GLU A 196 -1.59 -3.53 13.14
N ALA A 197 -2.76 -3.37 13.78
CA ALA A 197 -3.60 -2.19 13.56
C ALA A 197 -2.99 -0.93 14.18
N GLN A 198 -2.25 -1.04 15.29
CA GLN A 198 -1.50 0.06 15.89
C GLN A 198 -0.36 0.54 14.99
N ASP A 199 0.38 -0.39 14.35
CA ASP A 199 1.44 -0.04 13.40
C ASP A 199 0.87 0.73 12.19
N MET A 200 -0.25 0.26 11.64
CA MET A 200 -0.95 0.96 10.56
C MET A 200 -1.47 2.33 11.00
N ALA A 201 -2.06 2.42 12.19
CA ALA A 201 -2.57 3.66 12.75
C ALA A 201 -1.46 4.68 12.97
N ALA A 202 -0.28 4.24 13.42
CA ALA A 202 0.89 5.09 13.58
C ALA A 202 1.34 5.73 12.26
N LEU A 203 1.34 4.96 11.16
CA LEU A 203 1.64 5.49 9.82
C LEU A 203 0.61 6.54 9.38
N GLU A 204 -0.68 6.35 9.72
CA GLU A 204 -1.71 7.34 9.40
C GLU A 204 -1.53 8.65 10.17
N LEU A 205 -1.03 8.60 11.42
CA LEU A 205 -0.70 9.81 12.17
C LEU A 205 0.48 10.57 11.55
N LEU A 206 1.47 9.87 10.99
CA LEU A 206 2.55 10.50 10.23
C LEU A 206 2.02 11.14 8.94
N ASN A 207 1.19 10.43 8.18
CA ASN A 207 0.48 10.99 7.03
C ASN A 207 -0.33 12.25 7.40
N GLY A 208 -0.83 12.31 8.63
CA GLY A 208 -1.50 13.48 9.19
C GLY A 208 -0.59 14.70 9.31
N ILE A 209 0.65 14.51 9.77
CA ILE A 209 1.65 15.59 9.83
C ILE A 209 1.96 16.11 8.42
N ASP A 210 2.13 15.19 7.46
CA ASP A 210 2.36 15.53 6.05
C ASP A 210 1.20 16.36 5.48
N ALA A 211 -0.03 15.90 5.71
CA ALA A 211 -1.23 16.61 5.28
C ALA A 211 -1.31 18.00 5.92
N ALA A 212 -1.11 18.10 7.23
CA ALA A 212 -1.16 19.37 7.97
C ALA A 212 -0.11 20.35 7.44
N PHE A 213 1.10 19.89 7.11
CA PHE A 213 2.14 20.72 6.50
C PHE A 213 1.72 21.26 5.12
N TRP A 214 1.03 20.43 4.32
CA TRP A 214 0.49 20.85 3.02
C TRP A 214 -0.55 21.96 3.11
N PHE A 215 -1.42 21.87 4.15
CA PHE A 215 -2.48 22.84 4.38
C PHE A 215 -2.03 24.00 5.28
N GLU A 216 -0.74 24.05 5.63
CA GLU A 216 -0.16 25.07 6.52
C GLU A 216 -0.85 25.09 7.91
N ASP A 217 -1.37 23.95 8.33
CA ASP A 217 -2.03 23.75 9.63
C ASP A 217 -0.98 23.38 10.69
N TYR A 218 -0.21 24.38 11.11
CA TYR A 218 0.88 24.20 12.08
C TYR A 218 0.39 23.78 13.47
N GLU A 219 -0.81 24.11 13.84
CA GLU A 219 -1.43 23.68 15.11
C GLU A 219 -1.65 22.17 15.08
N GLU A 220 -2.13 21.64 13.96
CA GLU A 220 -2.33 20.20 13.80
C GLU A 220 -1.00 19.44 13.79
N ILE A 221 0.06 19.96 13.17
CA ILE A 221 1.40 19.37 13.24
C ILE A 221 1.83 19.19 14.69
N LEU A 222 1.69 20.25 15.51
CA LEU A 222 2.08 20.21 16.92
C LEU A 222 1.16 19.31 17.74
N HIS A 223 -0.13 19.27 17.43
CA HIS A 223 -1.06 18.35 18.06
C HIS A 223 -0.66 16.89 17.80
N LEU A 224 -0.50 16.50 16.55
CA LEU A 224 -0.13 15.13 16.16
C LEU A 224 1.24 14.72 16.69
N SER A 225 2.22 15.64 16.70
CA SER A 225 3.55 15.35 17.28
C SER A 225 3.47 15.04 18.78
N LYS A 226 2.60 15.74 19.53
CA LYS A 226 2.34 15.46 20.96
C LYS A 226 1.64 14.11 21.14
N VAL A 227 0.67 13.79 20.27
CA VAL A 227 -0.01 12.49 20.27
C VAL A 227 1.00 11.36 20.07
N LEU A 228 1.87 11.46 19.05
CA LEU A 228 2.93 10.45 18.80
C LEU A 228 3.87 10.32 20.00
N LEU A 229 4.23 11.41 20.66
CA LEU A 229 5.04 11.36 21.88
C LEU A 229 4.31 10.64 23.01
N GLN A 230 3.04 10.94 23.26
CA GLN A 230 2.22 10.31 24.30
C GLN A 230 2.02 8.80 24.05
N LEU A 231 1.94 8.39 22.80
CA LEU A 231 1.84 6.98 22.39
C LEU A 231 3.21 6.26 22.37
N GLY A 232 4.30 6.96 22.66
CA GLY A 232 5.65 6.39 22.61
C GLY A 232 6.19 6.17 21.19
N LEU A 233 5.60 6.80 20.20
CA LEU A 233 5.88 6.61 18.77
C LEU A 233 6.77 7.71 18.16
N SER A 234 7.31 8.60 18.97
CA SER A 234 8.18 9.72 18.50
C SER A 234 9.42 9.26 17.73
N TYR A 235 9.84 8.02 17.93
CA TYR A 235 10.97 7.42 17.18
C TYR A 235 10.64 7.19 15.70
N MET A 236 9.37 7.15 15.31
CA MET A 236 8.92 6.95 13.94
C MET A 236 9.04 8.22 13.10
N LEU A 237 9.13 9.41 13.72
CA LEU A 237 9.34 10.66 13.00
C LEU A 237 10.63 10.62 12.18
N THR A 238 10.52 10.80 10.88
CA THR A 238 11.66 10.97 9.98
C THR A 238 12.37 12.31 10.20
N ALA A 239 13.47 12.55 9.52
CA ALA A 239 14.16 13.84 9.57
C ALA A 239 13.27 14.98 9.04
N ASP A 240 12.47 14.70 8.03
CA ASP A 240 11.58 15.68 7.41
C ASP A 240 10.40 16.06 8.31
N GLU A 241 9.74 15.08 8.93
CA GLU A 241 8.64 15.36 9.88
C GLU A 241 9.17 16.09 11.13
N ARG A 242 10.35 15.75 11.64
CA ARG A 242 10.98 16.53 12.74
C ARG A 242 11.19 17.98 12.33
N ARG A 243 11.70 18.22 11.12
CA ARG A 243 11.88 19.58 10.59
C ARG A 243 10.54 20.32 10.43
N MET A 244 9.45 19.63 10.08
CA MET A 244 8.09 20.22 10.06
C MET A 244 7.66 20.63 11.47
N VAL A 245 7.87 19.77 12.47
CA VAL A 245 7.56 20.07 13.88
C VAL A 245 8.36 21.26 14.35
N ASP A 246 9.69 21.31 14.09
CA ASP A 246 10.55 22.43 14.47
C ASP A 246 10.07 23.74 13.80
N THR A 247 9.68 23.67 12.52
CA THR A 247 9.13 24.79 11.78
C THR A 247 7.82 25.29 12.41
N ALA A 248 6.92 24.37 12.77
CA ALA A 248 5.65 24.71 13.42
C ALA A 248 5.88 25.35 14.79
N GLN A 249 6.81 24.85 15.59
CA GLN A 249 7.19 25.43 16.87
C GLN A 249 7.79 26.84 16.73
N ALA A 250 8.67 27.05 15.75
CA ALA A 250 9.25 28.36 15.47
C ALA A 250 8.20 29.39 15.04
N LEU A 251 7.23 28.98 14.23
CA LEU A 251 6.13 29.84 13.79
C LEU A 251 5.18 30.19 14.95
N GLN A 252 4.86 29.22 15.82
CA GLN A 252 4.00 29.47 16.99
C GLN A 252 4.66 30.43 17.99
N SER A 253 5.99 30.37 18.11
CA SER A 253 6.75 31.28 18.99
C SER A 253 7.08 32.63 18.36
N HIS A 254 6.58 32.94 17.16
CA HIS A 254 6.89 34.13 16.37
C HIS A 254 8.39 34.34 16.07
N LEU A 255 9.21 33.29 16.16
CA LEU A 255 10.65 33.34 15.99
C LEU A 255 11.14 33.00 14.57
N GLY A 256 10.22 32.64 13.65
CA GLY A 256 10.61 32.19 12.32
C GLY A 256 9.65 32.61 11.20
N GLN A 257 10.20 32.70 9.98
CA GLN A 257 9.40 32.69 8.75
C GLN A 257 9.37 31.28 8.18
N PRO A 258 8.28 30.87 7.49
CA PRO A 258 8.21 29.58 6.83
C PRO A 258 9.37 29.42 5.85
N ASP A 259 10.14 28.34 5.97
CA ASP A 259 11.20 28.01 5.00
C ASP A 259 10.56 27.62 3.66
N ALA A 260 10.41 28.61 2.77
CA ALA A 260 9.79 28.42 1.45
C ALA A 260 10.55 27.41 0.58
N ARG A 261 11.88 27.31 0.78
CA ARG A 261 12.72 26.35 0.05
C ARG A 261 12.43 24.92 0.53
N PHE A 262 12.37 24.71 1.83
CA PHE A 262 12.02 23.40 2.40
C PHE A 262 10.63 22.95 1.95
N ARG A 263 9.64 23.85 1.95
CA ARG A 263 8.30 23.53 1.45
C ARG A 263 8.33 23.09 -0.02
N ALA A 264 9.09 23.80 -0.87
CA ALA A 264 9.18 23.47 -2.29
C ALA A 264 9.87 22.11 -2.54
N GLU A 265 10.98 21.85 -1.83
CA GLU A 265 11.74 20.60 -1.91
C GLU A 265 10.89 19.42 -1.39
N TYR A 266 10.22 19.59 -0.26
CA TYR A 266 9.34 18.57 0.32
C TYR A 266 8.14 18.28 -0.59
N ARG A 267 7.52 19.32 -1.15
CA ARG A 267 6.44 19.19 -2.13
C ARG A 267 6.86 18.35 -3.33
N GLN A 268 8.04 18.59 -3.87
CA GLN A 268 8.58 17.81 -4.97
C GLN A 268 8.82 16.35 -4.57
N GLY A 269 9.31 16.10 -3.36
CA GLY A 269 9.49 14.75 -2.79
C GLY A 269 8.17 14.00 -2.71
N LEU A 270 7.14 14.59 -2.11
CA LEU A 270 5.81 13.99 -2.00
C LEU A 270 5.16 13.70 -3.37
N GLU A 271 5.32 14.59 -4.35
CA GLU A 271 4.85 14.34 -5.71
C GLU A 271 5.54 13.12 -6.35
N GLN A 272 6.80 12.88 -6.03
CA GLN A 272 7.53 11.68 -6.47
C GLN A 272 7.08 10.44 -5.71
N ASP A 273 6.91 10.53 -4.40
CA ASP A 273 6.54 9.40 -3.53
C ASP A 273 5.10 8.96 -3.74
N ALA A 274 4.16 9.88 -3.94
CA ALA A 274 2.78 9.55 -4.31
C ALA A 274 2.70 8.69 -5.58
N ARG A 275 3.66 8.85 -6.51
CA ARG A 275 3.74 8.06 -7.74
C ARG A 275 4.54 6.76 -7.61
N THR A 276 5.19 6.53 -6.47
CA THR A 276 6.07 5.37 -6.22
C THR A 276 5.60 4.44 -5.13
N LEU A 277 4.37 4.57 -4.66
CA LEU A 277 3.77 3.71 -3.62
C LEU A 277 3.70 2.24 -4.05
N TYR A 278 4.84 1.56 -3.92
CA TYR A 278 4.97 0.13 -4.29
C TYR A 278 4.58 -0.84 -3.18
N PHE A 279 4.56 -0.38 -1.93
CA PHE A 279 4.68 -1.25 -0.78
C PHE A 279 3.42 -1.90 -0.28
N GLN A 280 2.28 -1.25 -0.45
CA GLN A 280 1.02 -1.75 0.08
C GLN A 280 0.36 -2.81 -0.82
N ILE A 281 1.01 -3.18 -1.91
CA ILE A 281 0.42 -4.07 -2.91
C ILE A 281 0.39 -5.52 -2.45
N TRP A 282 1.33 -5.94 -1.59
CA TRP A 282 1.57 -7.35 -1.28
C TRP A 282 1.18 -7.79 0.13
N GLN A 283 0.62 -6.93 0.96
CA GLN A 283 0.31 -7.25 2.36
C GLN A 283 -0.91 -8.16 2.58
N ASP A 284 -1.56 -8.62 1.51
CA ASP A 284 -2.64 -9.58 1.64
C ASP A 284 -2.08 -11.02 1.63
N SER A 285 -1.84 -11.59 2.82
CA SER A 285 -1.43 -12.99 3.02
C SER A 285 -2.43 -14.03 2.49
N ASP A 286 -3.61 -13.57 2.03
CA ASP A 286 -4.71 -14.41 1.58
C ASP A 286 -4.61 -14.85 0.11
N TYR A 287 -3.48 -14.60 -0.56
CA TYR A 287 -3.33 -14.97 -1.99
C TYR A 287 -3.09 -16.46 -2.25
N PHE A 288 -2.64 -17.22 -1.25
CA PHE A 288 -2.51 -18.67 -1.44
C PHE A 288 -3.87 -19.35 -1.60
N GLU A 289 -3.95 -20.28 -2.53
CA GLU A 289 -5.15 -21.07 -2.78
C GLU A 289 -4.88 -22.55 -2.52
N LEU A 290 -5.83 -23.19 -1.83
CA LEU A 290 -5.82 -24.63 -1.63
C LEU A 290 -6.79 -25.28 -2.62
N PRO A 291 -6.43 -26.46 -3.18
CA PRO A 291 -7.26 -27.21 -4.10
C PRO A 291 -8.51 -27.73 -3.44
#